data_708c3f10086084309c0dd475c7b9a71b
#
_entry.id   708c3f10086084309c0dd475c7b9a71b
#
_cell.length_a   1.000
_cell.length_b   1.000
_cell.length_c   1.000
_cell.angle_alpha   90.00
_cell.angle_beta   90.00
_cell.angle_gamma   90.00
#
_symmetry.space_group_name_H-M   'P 1'
#
loop_
_entity.id
_entity.type
_entity.pdbx_description
1 polymer ?
#
loop_
_entity_poly.entity_id
_entity_poly.type
_entity_poly.pdbx_seq_one_letter_code
_entity_poly.pdbx_strand_id
1 'polypeptide(L)'
;AVTRSQVWSNACVFPKLCDQIEATLGYPCFVKPANLGSSVGIAKVRSRQELETALDNAATYDRRIIVEAGVIAREVECAVLGNDNPKASVIGEITFDSDFYDYETKYTPGKADLFIPAKLPDMVAQQIQDMALQAFAAVDAAGLSRVDFFYVEATGEIFINEINTLPGFTSTSMYPQLWANTGIPFAQLVDQLIQLAIERYSPIN
;
A
#
# COMPACT_ATOMS: atom_id res chain seq x y z
N ALA A 1 -1.96 -7.13 -14.63
CA ALA A 1 -1.19 -8.17 -13.92
C ALA A 1 -0.59 -9.14 -14.95
N VAL A 2 0.59 -9.64 -14.65
CA VAL A 2 1.39 -10.56 -15.47
C VAL A 2 1.65 -11.83 -14.67
N THR A 3 1.85 -12.96 -15.34
CA THR A 3 2.19 -14.22 -14.67
C THR A 3 3.64 -14.62 -14.94
N ARG A 4 4.25 -15.37 -14.02
CA ARG A 4 5.59 -15.96 -14.18
C ARG A 4 5.71 -16.76 -15.48
N SER A 5 4.67 -17.51 -15.86
CA SER A 5 4.67 -18.27 -17.09
C SER A 5 4.70 -17.43 -18.35
N GLN A 6 4.20 -16.19 -18.31
CA GLN A 6 4.33 -15.24 -19.41
C GLN A 6 5.73 -14.62 -19.47
N VAL A 7 6.34 -14.34 -18.33
CA VAL A 7 7.71 -13.81 -18.24
C VAL A 7 8.72 -14.86 -18.71
N TRP A 8 8.62 -16.09 -18.21
CA TRP A 8 9.52 -17.19 -18.58
C TRP A 8 9.01 -17.99 -19.78
N SER A 9 8.32 -17.31 -20.68
CA SER A 9 7.84 -17.89 -21.92
C SER A 9 8.92 -17.85 -23.01
N ASN A 10 8.58 -18.39 -24.17
CA ASN A 10 9.51 -18.41 -25.30
C ASN A 10 9.77 -17.00 -25.87
N ALA A 11 10.80 -16.91 -26.72
CA ALA A 11 11.27 -15.67 -27.34
C ALA A 11 10.22 -14.90 -28.18
N CYS A 12 9.03 -15.48 -28.43
CA CYS A 12 7.96 -14.80 -29.15
C CYS A 12 6.92 -14.14 -28.23
N VAL A 13 6.73 -14.66 -27.02
CA VAL A 13 5.67 -14.22 -26.10
C VAL A 13 6.17 -13.11 -25.17
N PHE A 14 7.37 -13.25 -24.65
CA PHE A 14 7.94 -12.28 -23.70
C PHE A 14 8.15 -10.88 -24.31
N PRO A 15 8.73 -10.72 -25.51
CA PRO A 15 8.82 -9.40 -26.16
C PRO A 15 7.47 -8.74 -26.39
N LYS A 16 6.44 -9.50 -26.82
CA LYS A 16 5.08 -8.98 -27.03
C LYS A 16 4.44 -8.52 -25.71
N LEU A 17 4.71 -9.23 -24.61
CA LEU A 17 4.27 -8.80 -23.28
C LEU A 17 4.87 -7.45 -22.91
N CYS A 18 6.17 -7.28 -23.12
CA CYS A 18 6.83 -6.01 -22.85
C CYS A 18 6.31 -4.89 -23.78
N ASP A 19 6.06 -5.16 -25.07
CA ASP A 19 5.45 -4.20 -26.00
C ASP A 19 4.07 -3.74 -25.51
N GLN A 20 3.25 -4.65 -24.98
CA GLN A 20 1.95 -4.33 -24.40
C GLN A 20 2.06 -3.45 -23.14
N ILE A 21 3.01 -3.76 -22.26
CA ILE A 21 3.27 -2.97 -21.06
C ILE A 21 3.68 -1.55 -21.44
N GLU A 22 4.64 -1.41 -22.35
CA GLU A 22 5.11 -0.12 -22.84
C GLU A 22 3.98 0.70 -23.48
N ALA A 23 3.19 0.08 -24.34
CA ALA A 23 2.09 0.76 -25.03
C ALA A 23 0.97 1.20 -24.07
N THR A 24 0.77 0.47 -22.95
CA THR A 24 -0.33 0.73 -22.00
C THR A 24 0.06 1.68 -20.87
N LEU A 25 1.28 1.53 -20.33
CA LEU A 25 1.70 2.22 -19.10
C LEU A 25 2.78 3.28 -19.37
N GLY A 26 3.62 3.09 -20.39
CA GLY A 26 4.79 3.93 -20.62
C GLY A 26 5.84 3.81 -19.51
N TYR A 27 6.75 4.79 -19.47
CA TYR A 27 7.80 4.90 -18.44
C TYR A 27 7.72 6.25 -17.71
N PRO A 28 8.12 6.31 -16.42
CA PRO A 28 8.52 5.19 -15.58
C PRO A 28 7.32 4.29 -15.22
N CYS A 29 7.60 3.00 -15.03
CA CYS A 29 6.63 2.08 -14.45
C CYS A 29 7.26 1.31 -13.27
N PHE A 30 6.44 0.67 -12.45
CA PHE A 30 6.87 -0.16 -11.34
C PHE A 30 6.50 -1.61 -11.59
N VAL A 31 7.46 -2.50 -11.37
CA VAL A 31 7.26 -3.95 -11.43
C VAL A 31 7.34 -4.48 -10.00
N LYS A 32 6.34 -5.23 -9.55
CA LYS A 32 6.30 -5.77 -8.19
C LYS A 32 5.71 -7.19 -8.13
N PRO A 33 6.23 -8.08 -7.27
CA PRO A 33 5.54 -9.32 -6.92
C PRO A 33 4.20 -9.02 -6.25
N ALA A 34 3.15 -9.83 -6.50
CA ALA A 34 1.80 -9.51 -6.02
C ALA A 34 1.60 -9.74 -4.52
N ASN A 35 2.37 -10.66 -3.89
CA ASN A 35 2.14 -11.09 -2.50
C ASN A 35 3.31 -10.77 -1.55
N LEU A 36 4.24 -9.91 -1.92
CA LEU A 36 5.34 -9.51 -1.04
C LEU A 36 5.15 -8.10 -0.51
N GLY A 37 5.54 -7.91 0.76
CA GLY A 37 5.60 -6.62 1.43
C GLY A 37 7.00 -6.03 1.49
N SER A 38 7.13 -4.90 2.18
CA SER A 38 8.41 -4.23 2.47
C SER A 38 9.26 -3.91 1.23
N SER A 39 8.63 -3.64 0.11
CA SER A 39 9.29 -3.32 -1.18
C SER A 39 10.23 -4.41 -1.73
N VAL A 40 10.16 -5.65 -1.22
CA VAL A 40 10.99 -6.76 -1.69
C VAL A 40 10.62 -7.13 -3.13
N GLY A 41 11.62 -7.13 -4.03
CA GLY A 41 11.41 -7.48 -5.43
C GLY A 41 10.71 -6.39 -6.27
N ILE A 42 10.47 -5.20 -5.71
CA ILE A 42 9.94 -4.06 -6.45
C ILE A 42 11.07 -3.33 -7.18
N ALA A 43 10.80 -2.93 -8.41
CA ALA A 43 11.72 -2.12 -9.21
C ALA A 43 10.99 -0.99 -9.93
N LYS A 44 11.57 0.23 -9.87
CA LYS A 44 11.22 1.36 -10.73
C LYS A 44 11.97 1.21 -12.05
N VAL A 45 11.25 1.24 -13.14
CA VAL A 45 11.72 0.88 -14.47
C VAL A 45 11.57 2.10 -15.40
N ARG A 46 12.63 2.44 -16.13
CA ARG A 46 12.68 3.61 -17.01
C ARG A 46 12.97 3.27 -18.48
N SER A 47 13.25 1.99 -18.75
CA SER A 47 13.61 1.52 -20.07
C SER A 47 13.18 0.07 -20.30
N ARG A 48 13.15 -0.35 -21.57
CA ARG A 48 12.88 -1.73 -21.97
C ARG A 48 13.81 -2.74 -21.28
N GLN A 49 15.10 -2.46 -21.26
CA GLN A 49 16.09 -3.34 -20.66
C GLN A 49 15.86 -3.51 -19.16
N GLU A 50 15.53 -2.41 -18.45
CA GLU A 50 15.18 -2.47 -17.05
C GLU A 50 13.87 -3.23 -16.81
N LEU A 51 12.86 -3.08 -17.71
CA LEU A 51 11.60 -3.80 -17.65
C LEU A 51 11.80 -5.31 -17.72
N GLU A 52 12.59 -5.77 -18.67
CA GLU A 52 12.90 -7.20 -18.85
C GLU A 52 13.59 -7.79 -17.61
N THR A 53 14.59 -7.06 -17.10
CA THR A 53 15.31 -7.47 -15.86
C THR A 53 14.39 -7.49 -14.64
N ALA A 54 13.56 -6.45 -14.49
CA ALA A 54 12.64 -6.34 -13.36
C ALA A 54 11.55 -7.43 -13.37
N LEU A 55 11.00 -7.75 -14.55
CA LEU A 55 10.02 -8.82 -14.70
C LEU A 55 10.62 -10.19 -14.35
N ASP A 56 11.84 -10.47 -14.83
CA ASP A 56 12.53 -11.71 -14.52
C ASP A 56 12.81 -11.82 -13.02
N ASN A 57 13.31 -10.76 -12.41
CA ASN A 57 13.55 -10.71 -10.96
C ASN A 57 12.24 -10.91 -10.15
N ALA A 58 11.18 -10.18 -10.46
CA ALA A 58 9.90 -10.31 -9.76
C ALA A 58 9.31 -11.73 -9.90
N ALA A 59 9.51 -12.37 -11.06
CA ALA A 59 9.09 -13.74 -11.32
C ALA A 59 9.82 -14.77 -10.45
N THR A 60 10.98 -14.47 -9.88
CA THR A 60 11.65 -15.35 -8.93
C THR A 60 10.91 -15.41 -7.58
N TYR A 61 10.26 -14.31 -7.19
CA TYR A 61 9.56 -14.17 -5.92
C TYR A 61 8.13 -14.66 -5.97
N ASP A 62 7.37 -14.30 -7.02
CA ASP A 62 5.95 -14.63 -7.11
C ASP A 62 5.58 -15.14 -8.50
N ARG A 63 4.53 -15.94 -8.55
CA ARG A 63 3.90 -16.37 -9.81
C ARG A 63 3.05 -15.26 -10.46
N ARG A 64 2.59 -14.28 -9.68
CA ARG A 64 1.84 -13.12 -10.14
C ARG A 64 2.69 -11.86 -9.97
N ILE A 65 2.73 -11.05 -11.01
CA ILE A 65 3.51 -9.84 -11.06
C ILE A 65 2.55 -8.71 -11.43
N ILE A 66 2.64 -7.61 -10.71
CA ILE A 66 1.89 -6.39 -11.00
C ILE A 66 2.86 -5.41 -11.68
N VAL A 67 2.40 -4.79 -12.76
CA VAL A 67 3.11 -3.67 -13.39
C VAL A 67 2.17 -2.48 -13.37
N GLU A 68 2.65 -1.37 -12.85
CA GLU A 68 1.88 -0.14 -12.63
C GLU A 68 2.58 1.05 -13.26
N ALA A 69 1.81 2.01 -13.78
CA ALA A 69 2.37 3.29 -14.22
C ALA A 69 2.99 4.02 -13.03
N GLY A 70 4.13 4.64 -13.23
CA GLY A 70 4.73 5.52 -12.23
C GLY A 70 3.98 6.84 -12.17
N VAL A 71 3.56 7.24 -10.98
CA VAL A 71 2.91 8.52 -10.70
C VAL A 71 3.76 9.36 -9.76
N ILE A 72 3.74 10.68 -9.93
CA ILE A 72 4.29 11.61 -8.95
C ILE A 72 3.17 11.92 -7.96
N ALA A 73 3.28 11.36 -6.76
CA ALA A 73 2.23 11.40 -5.77
C ALA A 73 2.80 11.55 -4.35
N ARG A 74 1.95 12.00 -3.44
CA ARG A 74 2.20 11.94 -2.00
C ARG A 74 1.75 10.57 -1.50
N GLU A 75 2.58 9.92 -0.67
CA GLU A 75 2.23 8.65 -0.04
C GLU A 75 1.51 8.92 1.27
N VAL A 76 0.23 8.56 1.35
CA VAL A 76 -0.62 8.80 2.50
C VAL A 76 -1.29 7.51 2.97
N GLU A 77 -1.47 7.40 4.28
CA GLU A 77 -1.95 6.18 4.92
C GLU A 77 -3.15 6.48 5.83
N CYS A 78 -4.11 5.56 5.84
CA CYS A 78 -5.30 5.60 6.70
C CYS A 78 -5.45 4.29 7.47
N ALA A 79 -5.59 4.39 8.79
CA ALA A 79 -5.87 3.24 9.63
C ALA A 79 -7.39 2.99 9.74
N VAL A 80 -7.78 1.71 9.69
CA VAL A 80 -9.16 1.28 9.90
C VAL A 80 -9.23 0.38 11.13
N LEU A 81 -10.26 0.55 11.96
CA LEU A 81 -10.50 -0.20 13.20
C LEU A 81 -11.98 -0.54 13.32
N GLY A 82 -12.30 -1.81 13.53
CA GLY A 82 -13.67 -2.29 13.77
C GLY A 82 -13.98 -3.61 13.08
N ASN A 83 -15.17 -4.11 13.33
CA ASN A 83 -15.76 -5.27 12.64
C ASN A 83 -16.85 -4.77 11.66
N ASP A 84 -18.13 -4.92 12.03
CA ASP A 84 -19.29 -4.57 11.19
C ASP A 84 -19.45 -3.05 10.97
N ASN A 85 -18.96 -2.24 11.91
CA ASN A 85 -19.02 -0.78 11.87
C ASN A 85 -17.61 -0.17 12.00
N PRO A 86 -16.75 -0.35 11.01
CA PRO A 86 -15.38 0.13 11.07
C PRO A 86 -15.30 1.66 11.03
N LYS A 87 -14.26 2.19 11.65
CA LYS A 87 -13.93 3.61 11.68
C LYS A 87 -12.58 3.85 11.01
N ALA A 88 -12.44 4.99 10.34
CA ALA A 88 -11.19 5.47 9.77
C ALA A 88 -10.52 6.48 10.72
N SER A 89 -9.21 6.46 10.77
CA SER A 89 -8.39 7.43 11.51
C SER A 89 -8.22 8.75 10.75
N VAL A 90 -7.51 9.70 11.36
CA VAL A 90 -6.84 10.78 10.61
C VAL A 90 -5.87 10.19 9.60
N ILE A 91 -5.53 10.96 8.56
CA ILE A 91 -4.58 10.54 7.53
C ILE A 91 -3.16 10.89 7.98
N GLY A 92 -2.22 9.97 7.76
CA GLY A 92 -0.78 10.22 7.88
C GLY A 92 -0.12 10.30 6.51
N GLU A 93 1.02 10.97 6.44
CA GLU A 93 1.85 11.06 5.24
C GLU A 93 3.26 10.59 5.55
N ILE A 94 3.85 9.86 4.62
CA ILE A 94 5.25 9.48 4.65
C ILE A 94 5.99 10.28 3.59
N THR A 95 7.06 10.98 3.98
CA THR A 95 7.98 11.62 3.06
C THR A 95 9.36 11.02 3.19
N PHE A 96 10.10 10.96 2.09
CA PHE A 96 11.46 10.39 2.06
C PHE A 96 12.31 11.08 0.99
N ASP A 97 13.62 11.16 1.26
CA ASP A 97 14.60 11.81 0.38
C ASP A 97 15.18 10.85 -0.68
N SER A 98 14.37 9.96 -1.25
CA SER A 98 14.81 9.03 -2.28
C SER A 98 13.83 8.99 -3.44
N ASP A 99 14.31 8.49 -4.59
CA ASP A 99 13.52 8.35 -5.82
C ASP A 99 12.35 7.34 -5.67
N PHE A 100 12.37 6.55 -4.57
CA PHE A 100 11.44 5.48 -4.29
C PHE A 100 11.55 5.02 -2.82
N TYR A 101 10.42 4.71 -2.17
CA TYR A 101 10.36 4.20 -0.80
C TYR A 101 10.71 2.70 -0.77
N ASP A 102 12.00 2.40 -0.90
CA ASP A 102 12.53 1.04 -0.91
C ASP A 102 12.72 0.46 0.50
N TYR A 103 13.17 -0.79 0.55
CA TYR A 103 13.43 -1.50 1.81
C TYR A 103 14.41 -0.75 2.71
N GLU A 104 15.49 -0.20 2.15
CA GLU A 104 16.50 0.52 2.91
C GLU A 104 15.96 1.82 3.50
N THR A 105 15.16 2.57 2.73
CA THR A 105 14.52 3.81 3.18
C THR A 105 13.49 3.53 4.29
N LYS A 106 12.76 2.41 4.23
CA LYS A 106 11.78 2.01 5.26
C LYS A 106 12.39 1.70 6.62
N TYR A 107 13.59 1.14 6.66
CA TYR A 107 14.17 0.61 7.90
C TYR A 107 15.42 1.37 8.37
N THR A 108 15.86 2.40 7.66
CA THR A 108 16.97 3.24 8.08
C THR A 108 16.46 4.48 8.82
N PRO A 109 16.80 4.67 10.12
CA PRO A 109 16.39 5.85 10.87
C PRO A 109 16.80 7.16 10.18
N GLY A 110 15.88 8.10 10.10
CA GLY A 110 16.13 9.44 9.53
C GLY A 110 16.04 9.52 8.00
N LYS A 111 15.66 8.43 7.30
CA LYS A 111 15.43 8.44 5.85
C LYS A 111 13.96 8.68 5.47
N ALA A 112 13.03 8.60 6.41
CA ALA A 112 11.63 8.89 6.20
C ALA A 112 11.09 9.72 7.37
N ASP A 113 10.28 10.73 7.07
CA ASP A 113 9.56 11.53 8.04
C ASP A 113 8.07 11.21 8.00
N LEU A 114 7.43 11.19 9.18
CA LEU A 114 6.00 10.96 9.34
C LEU A 114 5.30 12.27 9.72
N PHE A 115 4.28 12.65 8.97
CA PHE A 115 3.42 13.78 9.28
C PHE A 115 2.01 13.31 9.62
N ILE A 116 1.60 13.48 10.89
CA ILE A 116 0.30 13.06 11.39
C ILE A 116 -0.33 14.20 12.23
N PRO A 117 -1.47 14.74 11.83
CA PRO A 117 -2.18 14.48 10.57
C PRO A 117 -1.44 15.04 9.34
N ALA A 118 -1.65 14.39 8.20
CA ALA A 118 -1.17 14.86 6.90
C ALA A 118 -1.82 16.22 6.56
N LYS A 119 -1.05 17.11 5.94
CA LYS A 119 -1.59 18.41 5.47
C LYS A 119 -2.31 18.21 4.13
N LEU A 120 -3.58 17.85 4.19
CA LEU A 120 -4.47 17.63 3.05
C LEU A 120 -5.68 18.58 3.10
N PRO A 121 -6.28 18.91 1.97
CA PRO A 121 -7.62 19.51 1.96
C PRO A 121 -8.64 18.59 2.64
N ASP A 122 -9.58 19.14 3.40
CA ASP A 122 -10.57 18.35 4.16
C ASP A 122 -11.35 17.37 3.27
N MET A 123 -11.72 17.77 2.06
CA MET A 123 -12.43 16.92 1.10
C MET A 123 -11.57 15.71 0.66
N VAL A 124 -10.27 15.92 0.47
CA VAL A 124 -9.33 14.84 0.10
C VAL A 124 -9.17 13.87 1.26
N ALA A 125 -8.99 14.38 2.48
CA ALA A 125 -8.88 13.54 3.67
C ALA A 125 -10.15 12.69 3.86
N GLN A 126 -11.34 13.28 3.72
CA GLN A 126 -12.61 12.55 3.80
C GLN A 126 -12.73 11.48 2.72
N GLN A 127 -12.37 11.80 1.48
CA GLN A 127 -12.42 10.85 0.37
C GLN A 127 -11.48 9.66 0.61
N ILE A 128 -10.27 9.90 1.13
CA ILE A 128 -9.32 8.83 1.50
C ILE A 128 -9.91 7.95 2.62
N GLN A 129 -10.53 8.53 3.64
CA GLN A 129 -11.20 7.79 4.71
C GLN A 129 -12.32 6.90 4.17
N ASP A 130 -13.17 7.44 3.30
CA ASP A 130 -14.28 6.69 2.68
C ASP A 130 -13.75 5.53 1.81
N MET A 131 -12.69 5.77 1.02
CA MET A 131 -12.03 4.73 0.22
C MET A 131 -11.37 3.66 1.10
N ALA A 132 -10.78 4.04 2.24
CA ALA A 132 -10.19 3.09 3.18
C ALA A 132 -11.24 2.15 3.78
N LEU A 133 -12.40 2.68 4.17
CA LEU A 133 -13.53 1.89 4.66
C LEU A 133 -14.09 0.96 3.57
N GLN A 134 -14.19 1.44 2.34
CA GLN A 134 -14.62 0.61 1.21
C GLN A 134 -13.62 -0.52 0.90
N ALA A 135 -12.32 -0.23 0.92
CA ALA A 135 -11.28 -1.24 0.72
C ALA A 135 -11.31 -2.31 1.82
N PHE A 136 -11.50 -1.89 3.08
CA PHE A 136 -11.63 -2.78 4.23
C PHE A 136 -12.81 -3.75 4.06
N ALA A 137 -13.98 -3.22 3.69
CA ALA A 137 -15.18 -4.03 3.45
C ALA A 137 -15.02 -4.94 2.21
N ALA A 138 -14.37 -4.47 1.16
CA ALA A 138 -14.21 -5.23 -0.10
C ALA A 138 -13.37 -6.51 0.06
N VAL A 139 -12.47 -6.56 1.06
CA VAL A 139 -11.66 -7.74 1.36
C VAL A 139 -12.17 -8.52 2.59
N ASP A 140 -13.37 -8.19 3.08
CA ASP A 140 -13.97 -8.79 4.29
C ASP A 140 -13.02 -8.75 5.50
N ALA A 141 -12.29 -7.63 5.64
CA ALA A 141 -11.38 -7.43 6.75
C ALA A 141 -12.14 -7.19 8.07
N ALA A 142 -11.50 -7.49 9.20
CA ALA A 142 -12.05 -7.23 10.52
C ALA A 142 -10.93 -6.91 11.52
N GLY A 143 -11.29 -6.19 12.56
CA GLY A 143 -10.38 -5.76 13.63
C GLY A 143 -9.55 -4.57 13.19
N LEU A 144 -8.56 -4.76 12.33
CA LEU A 144 -7.63 -3.70 11.92
C LEU A 144 -7.17 -3.84 10.47
N SER A 145 -6.88 -2.70 9.86
CA SER A 145 -6.03 -2.61 8.65
C SER A 145 -5.42 -1.23 8.52
N ARG A 146 -4.38 -1.10 7.70
CA ARG A 146 -3.89 0.17 7.17
C ARG A 146 -4.02 0.13 5.66
N VAL A 147 -4.63 1.15 5.10
CA VAL A 147 -4.78 1.31 3.66
C VAL A 147 -3.86 2.43 3.22
N ASP A 148 -3.01 2.13 2.25
CA ASP A 148 -1.97 3.02 1.75
C ASP A 148 -2.39 3.54 0.38
N PHE A 149 -2.20 4.85 0.15
CA PHE A 149 -2.68 5.55 -1.04
C PHE A 149 -1.59 6.40 -1.68
N PHE A 150 -1.74 6.62 -2.97
CA PHE A 150 -1.06 7.66 -3.72
C PHE A 150 -2.03 8.81 -4.00
N TYR A 151 -1.72 10.00 -3.48
CA TYR A 151 -2.46 11.22 -3.79
C TYR A 151 -1.69 12.07 -4.80
N VAL A 152 -2.22 12.19 -6.01
CA VAL A 152 -1.65 13.03 -7.09
C VAL A 152 -2.17 14.45 -6.92
N GLU A 153 -1.43 15.28 -6.22
CA GLU A 153 -1.86 16.65 -5.87
C GLU A 153 -2.15 17.52 -7.11
N ALA A 154 -1.42 17.30 -8.21
CA ALA A 154 -1.59 18.05 -9.45
C ALA A 154 -2.95 17.81 -10.15
N THR A 155 -3.54 16.63 -9.99
CA THR A 155 -4.81 16.23 -10.63
C THR A 155 -5.94 16.04 -9.64
N GLY A 156 -5.62 15.91 -8.35
CA GLY A 156 -6.56 15.55 -7.30
C GLY A 156 -6.94 14.06 -7.28
N GLU A 157 -6.30 13.24 -8.10
CA GLU A 157 -6.57 11.80 -8.15
C GLU A 157 -6.01 11.06 -6.94
N ILE A 158 -6.76 10.08 -6.47
CA ILE A 158 -6.36 9.22 -5.34
C ILE A 158 -6.39 7.77 -5.82
N PHE A 159 -5.29 7.07 -5.65
CA PHE A 159 -5.15 5.66 -5.98
C PHE A 159 -4.87 4.84 -4.73
N ILE A 160 -5.56 3.71 -4.55
CA ILE A 160 -5.21 2.72 -3.53
C ILE A 160 -3.93 2.01 -4.01
N ASN A 161 -2.92 2.00 -3.17
CA ASN A 161 -1.69 1.23 -3.39
C ASN A 161 -1.84 -0.19 -2.83
N GLU A 162 -2.08 -0.31 -1.52
CA GLU A 162 -2.24 -1.61 -0.87
C GLU A 162 -3.11 -1.53 0.38
N ILE A 163 -3.61 -2.70 0.83
CA ILE A 163 -4.24 -2.87 2.13
C ILE A 163 -3.42 -3.85 2.98
N ASN A 164 -3.01 -3.40 4.16
CA ASN A 164 -2.24 -4.16 5.14
C ASN A 164 -3.17 -4.63 6.26
N THR A 165 -3.60 -5.88 6.22
CA THR A 165 -4.52 -6.47 7.23
C THR A 165 -3.82 -6.86 8.53
N LEU A 166 -2.49 -6.79 8.58
CA LEU A 166 -1.67 -6.92 9.80
C LEU A 166 -0.53 -5.89 9.74
N PRO A 167 -0.84 -4.59 9.91
CA PRO A 167 0.16 -3.54 9.84
C PRO A 167 1.15 -3.61 11.00
N GLY A 168 2.31 -2.94 10.84
CA GLY A 168 3.27 -2.78 11.93
C GLY A 168 2.60 -2.21 13.18
N PHE A 169 2.89 -2.81 14.34
CA PHE A 169 2.18 -2.52 15.59
C PHE A 169 3.13 -2.26 16.77
N THR A 170 4.13 -1.42 16.56
CA THR A 170 4.97 -0.86 17.63
C THR A 170 4.47 0.55 17.98
N SER A 171 4.86 1.08 19.12
CA SER A 171 4.48 2.44 19.53
C SER A 171 4.90 3.53 18.52
N THR A 172 5.88 3.24 17.66
CA THR A 172 6.39 4.13 16.62
C THR A 172 5.86 3.81 15.22
N SER A 173 5.09 2.72 15.06
CA SER A 173 4.48 2.36 13.78
C SER A 173 3.35 3.32 13.41
N MET A 174 3.15 3.55 12.12
CA MET A 174 2.13 4.47 11.60
C MET A 174 0.73 4.14 12.12
N TYR A 175 0.32 2.87 12.09
CA TYR A 175 -1.03 2.48 12.49
C TYR A 175 -1.43 2.95 13.91
N PRO A 176 -0.67 2.64 14.99
CA PRO A 176 -1.03 3.15 16.31
C PRO A 176 -0.83 4.66 16.45
N GLN A 177 0.09 5.28 15.71
CA GLN A 177 0.22 6.75 15.73
C GLN A 177 -0.97 7.46 15.09
N LEU A 178 -1.52 6.93 14.02
CA LEU A 178 -2.76 7.44 13.41
C LEU A 178 -3.91 7.43 14.42
N TRP A 179 -4.08 6.33 15.16
CA TRP A 179 -5.12 6.23 16.18
C TRP A 179 -4.86 7.14 17.39
N ALA A 180 -3.60 7.27 17.83
CA ALA A 180 -3.25 8.21 18.89
C ALA A 180 -3.63 9.64 18.53
N ASN A 181 -3.38 10.06 17.28
CA ASN A 181 -3.77 11.37 16.76
C ASN A 181 -5.28 11.50 16.47
N THR A 182 -5.99 10.38 16.40
CA THR A 182 -7.47 10.34 16.33
C THR A 182 -8.11 10.37 17.73
N GLY A 183 -7.31 10.27 18.80
CA GLY A 183 -7.78 10.31 20.19
C GLY A 183 -7.88 8.93 20.86
N ILE A 184 -7.32 7.88 20.27
CA ILE A 184 -7.26 6.52 20.85
C ILE A 184 -5.79 6.19 21.18
N PRO A 185 -5.36 6.34 22.44
CA PRO A 185 -4.00 6.00 22.87
C PRO A 185 -3.69 4.51 22.71
N PHE A 186 -2.40 4.16 22.61
CA PHE A 186 -1.93 2.81 22.33
C PHE A 186 -2.55 1.72 23.23
N ALA A 187 -2.60 1.95 24.55
CA ALA A 187 -3.21 0.97 25.48
C ALA A 187 -4.70 0.75 25.21
N GLN A 188 -5.44 1.83 24.95
CA GLN A 188 -6.85 1.74 24.60
C GLN A 188 -7.07 1.09 23.23
N LEU A 189 -6.17 1.31 22.27
CA LEU A 189 -6.21 0.67 20.96
C LEU A 189 -6.05 -0.86 21.09
N VAL A 190 -5.11 -1.31 21.93
CA VAL A 190 -4.90 -2.74 22.20
C VAL A 190 -6.14 -3.34 22.85
N ASP A 191 -6.73 -2.67 23.86
CA ASP A 191 -7.95 -3.14 24.50
C ASP A 191 -9.12 -3.25 23.51
N GLN A 192 -9.33 -2.24 22.66
CA GLN A 192 -10.37 -2.29 21.62
C GLN A 192 -10.16 -3.45 20.65
N LEU A 193 -8.95 -3.73 20.23
CA LEU A 193 -8.65 -4.87 19.34
C LEU A 193 -8.96 -6.21 20.00
N ILE A 194 -8.68 -6.36 21.31
CA ILE A 194 -9.04 -7.55 22.07
C ILE A 194 -10.57 -7.70 22.13
N GLN A 195 -11.31 -6.60 22.41
CA GLN A 195 -12.77 -6.63 22.44
C GLN A 195 -13.36 -6.99 21.06
N LEU A 196 -12.86 -6.42 19.97
CA LEU A 196 -13.28 -6.76 18.62
C LEU A 196 -13.03 -8.25 18.29
N ALA A 197 -11.91 -8.81 18.74
CA ALA A 197 -11.63 -10.23 18.57
C ALA A 197 -12.61 -11.11 19.36
N ILE A 198 -12.93 -10.75 20.60
CA ILE A 198 -13.91 -11.46 21.44
C ILE A 198 -15.32 -11.38 20.80
N GLU A 199 -15.73 -10.19 20.36
CA GLU A 199 -17.00 -9.98 19.67
C GLU A 199 -17.14 -10.90 18.45
N ARG A 200 -16.12 -10.94 17.61
CA ARG A 200 -16.13 -11.76 16.38
C ARG A 200 -16.13 -13.27 16.68
N TYR A 201 -15.53 -13.70 17.79
CA TYR A 201 -15.42 -15.10 18.17
C TYR A 201 -16.60 -15.61 19.03
N SER A 202 -17.48 -14.71 19.48
CA SER A 202 -18.65 -15.09 20.26
C SER A 202 -19.61 -15.90 19.36
N PRO A 203 -20.03 -17.11 19.80
CA PRO A 203 -20.98 -17.89 19.02
C PRO A 203 -22.28 -17.08 18.87
N ILE A 204 -22.79 -17.03 17.64
CA ILE A 204 -24.10 -16.48 17.36
C ILE A 204 -25.11 -17.36 18.13
N ASN A 205 -25.68 -16.83 19.21
CA ASN A 205 -26.76 -17.50 19.97
C ASN A 205 -28.07 -17.44 19.18
#